data_0922e33fd448ff926fd69e8cb9af4448
#
_entry.id   0922e33fd448ff926fd69e8cb9af4448
#
_cell.length_a   1.000
_cell.length_b   1.000
_cell.length_c   1.000
_cell.angle_alpha   90.00
_cell.angle_beta   90.00
_cell.angle_gamma   90.00
#
_symmetry.space_group_name_H-M   'P 1'
#
loop_
_entity.id
_entity.type
_entity.pdbx_description
1 polymer ?
#
loop_
_entity_poly.entity_id
_entity_poly.type
_entity_poly.pdbx_seq_one_letter_code
_entity_poly.pdbx_strand_id
1 'polypeptide(L)'
;MIAFQDAPGQLPDGHRVYAIGDIHGCADRLWELHAAIAEDLAARPTAHPLLVHVGDYVDRGPDSAGVVQRLAAGNPLPSVPTVNLMGNHERTMIDALDGAGASATDWMISGGREALTSWGGDPDAARTTWRAHVPDADMTFLRGLALRHQVGGYLFVHAGIRPGVTLSVQTDQDLLTIRNSFLYSEQDFGVVVVHGHTPRIAPEIRFNRIGIDTGAVFNGKLTCAVLEGCSVGFIQT
;
A
#
# COMPACT_ATOMS: atom_id res chain seq x y z
N MET A 1 -2.35 0.49 23.63
CA MET A 1 -2.47 -1.00 23.60
C MET A 1 -3.37 -1.36 22.41
N ILE A 2 -2.97 -2.28 21.54
CA ILE A 2 -3.75 -2.71 20.37
C ILE A 2 -4.90 -3.59 20.86
N ALA A 3 -6.14 -3.28 20.44
CA ALA A 3 -7.29 -4.15 20.67
C ALA A 3 -7.35 -5.19 19.54
N PHE A 4 -7.21 -6.45 19.91
CA PHE A 4 -7.31 -7.58 18.96
C PHE A 4 -8.72 -8.17 18.95
N GLN A 5 -9.12 -8.70 17.79
CA GLN A 5 -10.34 -9.45 17.57
C GLN A 5 -10.05 -10.65 16.64
N ASP A 6 -10.98 -11.56 16.50
CA ASP A 6 -10.84 -12.71 15.61
C ASP A 6 -10.63 -12.25 14.17
N ALA A 7 -9.64 -12.85 13.51
CA ALA A 7 -9.35 -12.63 12.10
C ALA A 7 -9.93 -13.76 11.24
N PRO A 8 -10.35 -13.48 10.00
CA PRO A 8 -10.91 -14.48 9.10
C PRO A 8 -9.88 -15.48 8.54
N GLY A 9 -8.59 -15.16 8.66
CA GLY A 9 -7.48 -16.00 8.20
C GLY A 9 -6.51 -16.38 9.32
N GLN A 10 -5.47 -17.12 8.98
CA GLN A 10 -4.46 -17.57 9.93
C GLN A 10 -3.05 -17.36 9.38
N LEU A 11 -2.16 -16.84 10.22
CA LEU A 11 -0.70 -16.84 10.00
C LEU A 11 -0.07 -18.06 10.64
N PRO A 12 1.07 -18.53 10.10
CA PRO A 12 1.89 -19.56 10.77
C PRO A 12 2.38 -19.08 12.14
N ASP A 13 2.67 -20.02 13.03
CA ASP A 13 3.16 -19.72 14.37
C ASP A 13 4.43 -18.85 14.33
N GLY A 14 4.50 -17.90 15.23
CA GLY A 14 5.63 -16.97 15.34
C GLY A 14 5.70 -15.90 14.24
N HIS A 15 4.73 -15.84 13.33
CA HIS A 15 4.63 -14.77 12.34
C HIS A 15 3.72 -13.66 12.83
N ARG A 16 4.16 -12.41 12.59
CA ARG A 16 3.32 -11.21 12.72
C ARG A 16 3.53 -10.32 11.51
N VAL A 17 2.43 -9.94 10.85
CA VAL A 17 2.46 -9.05 9.70
C VAL A 17 1.82 -7.72 10.06
N TYR A 18 2.55 -6.64 9.78
CA TYR A 18 2.09 -5.25 9.83
C TYR A 18 1.79 -4.80 8.41
N ALA A 19 0.51 -4.66 8.06
CA ALA A 19 0.10 -4.25 6.72
C ALA A 19 -0.41 -2.81 6.74
N ILE A 20 0.25 -1.90 6.02
CA ILE A 20 -0.05 -0.47 5.95
C ILE A 20 -0.84 -0.17 4.67
N GLY A 21 -1.95 0.55 4.82
CA GLY A 21 -2.81 1.02 3.73
C GLY A 21 -2.21 2.19 2.94
N ASP A 22 -3.04 2.81 2.10
CA ASP A 22 -2.68 3.86 1.14
C ASP A 22 -2.10 5.08 1.83
N ILE A 23 -0.91 5.51 1.41
CA ILE A 23 -0.09 6.54 2.06
C ILE A 23 -0.28 7.90 1.39
N HIS A 24 -0.26 7.95 0.07
CA HIS A 24 -0.47 9.15 -0.73
C HIS A 24 0.30 10.38 -0.21
N GLY A 25 1.63 10.27 -0.11
CA GLY A 25 2.49 11.39 0.29
C GLY A 25 2.27 11.90 1.72
N CYS A 26 1.54 11.18 2.57
CA CYS A 26 1.36 11.50 3.99
C CYS A 26 2.58 11.02 4.81
N ALA A 27 3.74 11.60 4.55
CA ALA A 27 5.02 11.17 5.11
C ALA A 27 5.04 11.18 6.64
N ASP A 28 4.58 12.26 7.29
CA ASP A 28 4.58 12.38 8.75
C ASP A 28 3.79 11.25 9.41
N ARG A 29 2.59 10.93 8.85
CA ARG A 29 1.77 9.83 9.37
C ARG A 29 2.43 8.47 9.20
N LEU A 30 3.14 8.27 8.09
CA LEU A 30 3.89 7.03 7.87
C LEU A 30 5.03 6.88 8.88
N TRP A 31 5.75 7.98 9.20
CA TRP A 31 6.81 7.94 10.21
C TRP A 31 6.27 7.65 11.61
N GLU A 32 5.17 8.28 11.99
CA GLU A 32 4.46 8.00 13.24
C GLU A 32 4.01 6.54 13.32
N LEU A 33 3.47 6.01 12.22
CA LEU A 33 3.02 4.61 12.16
C LEU A 33 4.19 3.62 12.26
N HIS A 34 5.32 3.89 11.59
CA HIS A 34 6.52 3.09 11.73
C HIS A 34 7.07 3.10 13.16
N ALA A 35 7.05 4.26 13.83
CA ALA A 35 7.46 4.36 15.24
C ALA A 35 6.54 3.53 16.14
N ALA A 36 5.23 3.61 15.97
CA ALA A 36 4.26 2.83 16.73
C ALA A 36 4.41 1.31 16.50
N ILE A 37 4.74 0.88 15.27
CA ILE A 37 5.05 -0.52 14.97
C ILE A 37 6.34 -0.96 15.69
N ALA A 38 7.37 -0.11 15.70
CA ALA A 38 8.63 -0.40 16.42
C ALA A 38 8.39 -0.56 17.92
N GLU A 39 7.56 0.30 18.52
CA GLU A 39 7.16 0.19 19.94
C GLU A 39 6.39 -1.11 20.21
N ASP A 40 5.46 -1.50 19.33
CA ASP A 40 4.73 -2.76 19.46
C ASP A 40 5.64 -3.97 19.36
N LEU A 41 6.59 -3.97 18.42
CA LEU A 41 7.59 -5.04 18.28
C LEU A 41 8.51 -5.14 19.49
N ALA A 42 8.89 -4.02 20.09
CA ALA A 42 9.70 -4.00 21.30
C ALA A 42 8.93 -4.54 22.51
N ALA A 43 7.64 -4.19 22.63
CA ALA A 43 6.77 -4.64 23.73
C ALA A 43 6.33 -6.10 23.57
N ARG A 44 6.17 -6.56 22.34
CA ARG A 44 5.69 -7.91 21.98
C ARG A 44 6.58 -8.52 20.89
N PRO A 45 7.80 -8.99 21.22
CA PRO A 45 8.70 -9.60 20.24
C PRO A 45 8.07 -10.81 19.54
N THR A 46 8.42 -11.02 18.27
CA THR A 46 8.01 -12.19 17.48
C THR A 46 9.17 -12.70 16.64
N ALA A 47 9.17 -13.99 16.31
CA ALA A 47 10.27 -14.63 15.58
C ALA A 47 10.35 -14.18 14.11
N HIS A 48 9.20 -13.95 13.49
CA HIS A 48 9.09 -13.66 12.07
C HIS A 48 8.20 -12.41 11.82
N PRO A 49 8.70 -11.19 12.17
CA PRO A 49 8.00 -9.97 11.84
C PRO A 49 8.11 -9.69 10.33
N LEU A 50 7.06 -9.14 9.74
CA LEU A 50 7.03 -8.70 8.34
C LEU A 50 6.27 -7.37 8.25
N LEU A 51 6.81 -6.42 7.51
CA LEU A 51 6.13 -5.17 7.15
C LEU A 51 5.68 -5.26 5.69
N VAL A 52 4.41 -4.94 5.42
CA VAL A 52 3.84 -4.89 4.07
C VAL A 52 3.20 -3.52 3.86
N HIS A 53 3.61 -2.78 2.82
CA HIS A 53 2.87 -1.62 2.35
C HIS A 53 2.06 -2.04 1.13
N VAL A 54 0.75 -1.74 1.10
CA VAL A 54 -0.13 -2.26 0.04
C VAL A 54 -0.20 -1.38 -1.21
N GLY A 55 0.66 -0.35 -1.33
CA GLY A 55 0.75 0.53 -2.49
C GLY A 55 0.20 1.94 -2.24
N ASP A 56 0.09 2.71 -3.33
CA ASP A 56 -0.34 4.11 -3.35
C ASP A 56 0.49 4.99 -2.40
N TYR A 57 1.81 5.05 -2.67
CA TYR A 57 2.76 5.90 -1.94
C TYR A 57 2.69 7.34 -2.38
N VAL A 58 2.43 7.55 -3.69
CA VAL A 58 2.51 8.84 -4.38
C VAL A 58 1.15 9.48 -4.56
N ASP A 59 1.17 10.74 -5.02
CA ASP A 59 0.04 11.55 -5.42
C ASP A 59 -0.81 12.11 -4.26
N ARG A 60 -1.53 13.21 -4.52
CA ARG A 60 -2.51 13.87 -3.64
C ARG A 60 -1.91 14.55 -2.42
N GLY A 61 -1.07 13.87 -1.68
CA GLY A 61 -0.47 14.38 -0.45
C GLY A 61 0.80 15.18 -0.70
N PRO A 62 1.32 15.86 0.34
CA PRO A 62 2.33 16.90 0.17
C PRO A 62 3.73 16.37 -0.09
N ASP A 63 4.06 15.12 0.28
CA ASP A 63 5.45 14.63 0.28
C ASP A 63 5.59 13.21 -0.29
N SER A 64 5.21 13.03 -1.55
CA SER A 64 5.44 11.79 -2.28
C SER A 64 6.93 11.44 -2.41
N ALA A 65 7.77 12.45 -2.64
CA ALA A 65 9.22 12.29 -2.75
C ALA A 65 9.83 11.73 -1.45
N GLY A 66 9.48 12.32 -0.29
CA GLY A 66 9.98 11.86 1.00
C GLY A 66 9.55 10.43 1.31
N VAL A 67 8.29 10.05 1.02
CA VAL A 67 7.82 8.67 1.18
C VAL A 67 8.63 7.71 0.33
N VAL A 68 8.76 7.97 -0.98
CA VAL A 68 9.48 7.10 -1.91
C VAL A 68 10.96 6.97 -1.53
N GLN A 69 11.66 8.09 -1.27
CA GLN A 69 13.07 8.10 -0.88
C GLN A 69 13.32 7.31 0.40
N ARG A 70 12.45 7.45 1.39
CA ARG A 70 12.56 6.72 2.65
C ARG A 70 12.44 5.21 2.44
N LEU A 71 11.46 4.77 1.65
CA LEU A 71 11.24 3.34 1.39
C LEU A 71 12.32 2.77 0.44
N ALA A 72 12.80 3.55 -0.52
CA ALA A 72 13.89 3.17 -1.42
C ALA A 72 15.23 3.03 -0.68
N ALA A 73 15.44 3.75 0.42
CA ALA A 73 16.65 3.63 1.25
C ALA A 73 16.76 2.28 1.99
N GLY A 74 15.73 1.45 1.99
CA GLY A 74 15.71 0.11 2.59
C GLY A 74 14.63 -0.08 3.64
N ASN A 75 14.81 -1.09 4.49
CA ASN A 75 13.81 -1.41 5.51
C ASN A 75 13.65 -0.26 6.51
N PRO A 76 12.44 0.32 6.63
CA PRO A 76 12.20 1.45 7.54
C PRO A 76 12.31 1.04 9.02
N LEU A 77 12.14 -0.25 9.32
CA LEU A 77 12.31 -0.84 10.63
C LEU A 77 13.54 -1.78 10.61
N PRO A 78 14.58 -1.52 11.42
CA PRO A 78 15.76 -2.37 11.46
C PRO A 78 15.40 -3.83 11.71
N SER A 79 15.99 -4.74 10.93
CA SER A 79 15.80 -6.20 11.05
C SER A 79 14.38 -6.72 10.76
N VAL A 80 13.47 -5.88 10.27
CA VAL A 80 12.13 -6.30 9.83
C VAL A 80 12.12 -6.36 8.31
N PRO A 81 11.97 -7.55 7.70
CA PRO A 81 11.77 -7.66 6.27
C PRO A 81 10.59 -6.79 5.81
N THR A 82 10.74 -6.12 4.67
CA THR A 82 9.72 -5.23 4.15
C THR A 82 9.34 -5.64 2.73
N VAL A 83 8.06 -5.71 2.44
CA VAL A 83 7.50 -5.90 1.11
C VAL A 83 6.73 -4.64 0.73
N ASN A 84 7.12 -4.04 -0.40
CA ASN A 84 6.43 -2.88 -0.94
C ASN A 84 5.64 -3.34 -2.18
N LEU A 85 4.31 -3.15 -2.16
CA LEU A 85 3.45 -3.49 -3.28
C LEU A 85 3.20 -2.27 -4.15
N MET A 86 2.93 -2.51 -5.42
CA MET A 86 2.56 -1.47 -6.38
C MET A 86 1.09 -1.12 -6.22
N GLY A 87 0.77 0.17 -6.16
CA GLY A 87 -0.56 0.70 -6.32
C GLY A 87 -0.84 1.19 -7.75
N ASN A 88 -2.07 1.55 -8.04
CA ASN A 88 -2.43 2.10 -9.35
C ASN A 88 -1.82 3.48 -9.58
N HIS A 89 -1.57 4.25 -8.52
CA HIS A 89 -0.94 5.57 -8.62
C HIS A 89 0.52 5.48 -9.07
N GLU A 90 1.29 4.54 -8.54
CA GLU A 90 2.67 4.28 -9.00
C GLU A 90 2.70 3.85 -10.46
N ARG A 91 1.79 2.95 -10.87
CA ARG A 91 1.70 2.51 -12.27
C ARG A 91 1.38 3.69 -13.19
N THR A 92 0.41 4.52 -12.85
CA THR A 92 0.02 5.68 -13.65
C THR A 92 1.14 6.72 -13.74
N MET A 93 1.85 6.98 -12.65
CA MET A 93 3.03 7.86 -12.61
C MET A 93 4.14 7.34 -13.52
N ILE A 94 4.50 6.05 -13.42
CA ILE A 94 5.55 5.42 -14.26
C ILE A 94 5.17 5.55 -15.73
N ASP A 95 3.95 5.18 -16.11
CA ASP A 95 3.47 5.24 -17.49
C ASP A 95 3.45 6.69 -18.02
N ALA A 96 3.07 7.66 -17.18
CA ALA A 96 3.10 9.08 -17.52
C ALA A 96 4.54 9.58 -17.77
N LEU A 97 5.48 9.22 -16.93
CA LEU A 97 6.89 9.62 -17.04
C LEU A 97 7.62 8.91 -18.18
N ASP A 98 7.25 7.67 -18.49
CA ASP A 98 7.83 6.87 -19.59
C ASP A 98 7.27 7.23 -20.97
N GLY A 99 6.33 8.14 -21.05
CA GLY A 99 5.90 8.68 -22.32
C GLY A 99 4.51 8.24 -22.81
N ALA A 100 3.74 7.46 -22.05
CA ALA A 100 2.36 7.11 -22.38
C ALA A 100 1.44 8.33 -22.29
N GLY A 101 1.01 8.88 -23.45
CA GLY A 101 0.33 10.18 -23.54
C GLY A 101 -0.97 10.29 -22.74
N ALA A 102 -1.82 9.26 -22.76
CA ALA A 102 -3.06 9.24 -21.99
C ALA A 102 -2.78 9.26 -20.47
N SER A 103 -1.83 8.47 -19.99
CA SER A 103 -1.47 8.38 -18.57
C SER A 103 -0.98 9.70 -17.98
N ALA A 104 -0.40 10.60 -18.78
CA ALA A 104 0.07 11.90 -18.28
C ALA A 104 -1.08 12.80 -17.81
N THR A 105 -2.19 12.85 -18.55
CA THR A 105 -3.38 13.62 -18.17
C THR A 105 -4.04 12.98 -16.93
N ASP A 106 -4.19 11.65 -16.95
CA ASP A 106 -4.79 10.89 -15.84
C ASP A 106 -3.98 11.07 -14.55
N TRP A 107 -2.63 11.03 -14.65
CA TRP A 107 -1.75 11.26 -13.51
C TRP A 107 -1.93 12.66 -12.91
N MET A 108 -1.89 13.70 -13.74
CA MET A 108 -2.06 15.09 -13.26
C MET A 108 -3.41 15.31 -12.55
N ILE A 109 -4.49 14.73 -13.07
CA ILE A 109 -5.85 14.84 -12.50
C ILE A 109 -5.95 14.02 -11.21
N SER A 110 -5.22 12.92 -11.09
CA SER A 110 -5.30 12.00 -9.95
C SER A 110 -4.45 12.42 -8.74
N GLY A 111 -3.73 13.55 -8.82
CA GLY A 111 -2.86 14.06 -7.75
C GLY A 111 -1.37 14.05 -8.09
N GLY A 112 -1.04 13.83 -9.37
CA GLY A 112 0.34 13.87 -9.86
C GLY A 112 0.97 15.26 -9.81
N ARG A 113 0.16 16.33 -9.75
CA ARG A 113 0.66 17.69 -9.55
C ARG A 113 1.39 17.84 -8.23
N GLU A 114 0.78 17.39 -7.16
CA GLU A 114 1.36 17.39 -5.81
C GLU A 114 2.61 16.49 -5.75
N ALA A 115 2.52 15.31 -6.35
CA ALA A 115 3.65 14.39 -6.43
C ALA A 115 4.85 15.03 -7.16
N LEU A 116 4.67 15.54 -8.39
CA LEU A 116 5.74 16.18 -9.14
C LEU A 116 6.34 17.38 -8.40
N THR A 117 5.49 18.18 -7.76
CA THR A 117 5.93 19.33 -6.95
C THR A 117 6.80 18.89 -5.78
N SER A 118 6.51 17.76 -5.15
CA SER A 118 7.30 17.23 -4.03
C SER A 118 8.74 16.86 -4.44
N TRP A 119 8.96 16.50 -5.72
CA TRP A 119 10.31 16.35 -6.33
C TRP A 119 10.88 17.64 -6.88
N GLY A 120 10.26 18.81 -6.63
CA GLY A 120 10.73 20.10 -7.14
C GLY A 120 10.43 20.34 -8.62
N GLY A 121 9.57 19.55 -9.24
CA GLY A 121 9.11 19.73 -10.60
C GLY A 121 7.99 20.77 -10.70
N ASP A 122 7.87 21.40 -11.87
CA ASP A 122 6.75 22.28 -12.20
C ASP A 122 5.70 21.50 -13.00
N PRO A 123 4.50 21.27 -12.44
CA PRO A 123 3.43 20.53 -13.14
C PRO A 123 2.85 21.27 -14.35
N ASP A 124 3.12 22.59 -14.48
CA ASP A 124 2.67 23.40 -15.61
C ASP A 124 3.75 23.50 -16.71
N ALA A 125 4.97 22.99 -16.44
CA ALA A 125 6.03 22.89 -17.44
C ALA A 125 5.76 21.80 -18.49
N ALA A 126 6.50 21.83 -19.59
CA ALA A 126 6.40 20.81 -20.63
C ALA A 126 6.61 19.40 -20.04
N ARG A 127 5.71 18.47 -20.36
CA ARG A 127 5.75 17.06 -19.87
C ARG A 127 7.12 16.41 -20.05
N THR A 128 7.83 16.72 -21.10
CA THR A 128 9.17 16.18 -21.38
C THR A 128 10.22 16.51 -20.32
N THR A 129 9.94 17.48 -19.44
CA THR A 129 10.83 17.86 -18.33
C THR A 129 10.55 17.10 -17.03
N TRP A 130 9.34 16.54 -16.86
CA TRP A 130 8.91 15.95 -15.58
C TRP A 130 9.81 14.83 -15.09
N ARG A 131 10.18 13.90 -15.99
CA ARG A 131 11.02 12.76 -15.64
C ARG A 131 12.37 13.16 -15.02
N ALA A 132 12.92 14.31 -15.42
CA ALA A 132 14.22 14.79 -14.94
C ALA A 132 14.20 15.19 -13.45
N HIS A 133 13.02 15.46 -12.87
CA HIS A 133 12.88 15.80 -11.45
C HIS A 133 12.87 14.58 -10.54
N VAL A 134 12.49 13.40 -11.06
CA VAL A 134 12.42 12.17 -10.26
C VAL A 134 13.75 11.42 -10.37
N PRO A 135 14.49 11.23 -9.26
CA PRO A 135 15.76 10.52 -9.24
C PRO A 135 15.67 9.10 -9.81
N ASP A 136 16.74 8.62 -10.46
CA ASP A 136 16.77 7.26 -11.00
C ASP A 136 16.63 6.17 -9.92
N ALA A 137 17.11 6.43 -8.71
CA ALA A 137 16.95 5.52 -7.57
C ALA A 137 15.48 5.38 -7.20
N ASP A 138 14.71 6.49 -7.19
CA ASP A 138 13.28 6.50 -6.88
C ASP A 138 12.49 5.75 -7.96
N MET A 139 12.81 5.99 -9.25
CA MET A 139 12.19 5.25 -10.36
C MET A 139 12.53 3.76 -10.33
N THR A 140 13.75 3.40 -9.93
CA THR A 140 14.15 1.99 -9.77
C THR A 140 13.34 1.32 -8.68
N PHE A 141 13.15 1.99 -7.54
CA PHE A 141 12.28 1.51 -6.46
C PHE A 141 10.85 1.32 -6.95
N LEU A 142 10.25 2.34 -7.57
CA LEU A 142 8.87 2.30 -8.06
C LEU A 142 8.64 1.17 -9.09
N ARG A 143 9.59 0.96 -10.01
CA ARG A 143 9.51 -0.14 -10.99
C ARG A 143 9.74 -1.53 -10.39
N GLY A 144 10.43 -1.59 -9.25
CA GLY A 144 10.71 -2.84 -8.53
C GLY A 144 9.59 -3.31 -7.59
N LEU A 145 8.49 -2.56 -7.46
CA LEU A 145 7.38 -2.89 -6.59
C LEU A 145 6.70 -4.19 -7.02
N ALA A 146 6.36 -5.04 -6.04
CA ALA A 146 5.66 -6.30 -6.29
C ALA A 146 4.16 -6.06 -6.47
N LEU A 147 3.48 -6.90 -7.24
CA LEU A 147 2.02 -6.78 -7.42
C LEU A 147 1.23 -7.42 -6.28
N ARG A 148 1.80 -8.42 -5.61
CA ARG A 148 1.17 -9.16 -4.52
C ARG A 148 2.20 -9.88 -3.67
N HIS A 149 1.79 -10.23 -2.45
CA HIS A 149 2.57 -11.06 -1.54
C HIS A 149 1.64 -11.98 -0.74
N GLN A 150 2.08 -13.20 -0.43
CA GLN A 150 1.25 -14.14 0.32
C GLN A 150 2.03 -14.68 1.53
N VAL A 151 1.37 -14.71 2.69
CA VAL A 151 1.89 -15.33 3.92
C VAL A 151 0.76 -16.08 4.60
N GLY A 152 0.95 -17.39 4.78
CA GLY A 152 -0.08 -18.25 5.37
C GLY A 152 -1.42 -18.14 4.62
N GLY A 153 -2.50 -17.91 5.35
CA GLY A 153 -3.84 -17.73 4.81
C GLY A 153 -4.15 -16.34 4.26
N TYR A 154 -3.15 -15.42 4.18
CA TYR A 154 -3.37 -14.04 3.72
C TYR A 154 -2.67 -13.73 2.40
N LEU A 155 -3.39 -13.07 1.51
CA LEU A 155 -2.88 -12.46 0.29
C LEU A 155 -2.92 -10.93 0.42
N PHE A 156 -1.77 -10.28 0.31
CA PHE A 156 -1.63 -8.83 0.28
C PHE A 156 -1.60 -8.37 -1.18
N VAL A 157 -2.43 -7.39 -1.52
CA VAL A 157 -2.57 -6.84 -2.87
C VAL A 157 -3.11 -5.41 -2.77
N HIS A 158 -2.85 -4.56 -3.77
CA HIS A 158 -3.31 -3.17 -3.67
C HIS A 158 -4.84 -3.05 -3.69
N ALA A 159 -5.52 -3.47 -4.77
CA ALA A 159 -6.96 -3.25 -4.91
C ALA A 159 -7.82 -4.47 -4.59
N GLY A 160 -7.40 -5.65 -4.98
CA GLY A 160 -8.14 -6.90 -4.80
C GLY A 160 -7.84 -7.93 -5.89
N ILE A 161 -8.72 -8.91 -6.01
CA ILE A 161 -8.63 -9.98 -7.01
C ILE A 161 -9.96 -10.15 -7.73
N ARG A 162 -9.93 -10.60 -8.99
CA ARG A 162 -11.14 -10.89 -9.75
C ARG A 162 -11.77 -12.21 -9.26
N PRO A 163 -13.03 -12.19 -8.80
CA PRO A 163 -13.76 -13.40 -8.41
C PRO A 163 -13.89 -14.39 -9.57
N GLY A 164 -13.80 -15.68 -9.28
CA GLY A 164 -13.88 -16.74 -10.26
C GLY A 164 -12.62 -16.95 -11.10
N VAL A 165 -11.57 -16.18 -10.88
CA VAL A 165 -10.28 -16.30 -11.56
C VAL A 165 -9.22 -16.77 -10.56
N THR A 166 -8.45 -17.80 -10.93
CA THR A 166 -7.39 -18.33 -10.06
C THR A 166 -6.29 -17.30 -9.81
N LEU A 167 -5.64 -17.34 -8.64
CA LEU A 167 -4.62 -16.38 -8.24
C LEU A 167 -3.44 -16.29 -9.23
N SER A 168 -3.09 -17.39 -9.89
CA SER A 168 -1.95 -17.44 -10.81
C SER A 168 -2.17 -16.69 -12.14
N VAL A 169 -3.43 -16.43 -12.50
CA VAL A 169 -3.81 -15.78 -13.77
C VAL A 169 -4.57 -14.47 -13.55
N GLN A 170 -4.53 -13.91 -12.35
CA GLN A 170 -4.99 -12.54 -12.09
C GLN A 170 -4.18 -11.55 -12.92
N THR A 171 -4.85 -10.57 -13.51
CA THR A 171 -4.17 -9.53 -14.31
C THR A 171 -3.67 -8.40 -13.44
N ASP A 172 -2.59 -7.71 -13.86
CA ASP A 172 -2.11 -6.49 -13.19
C ASP A 172 -3.23 -5.48 -13.02
N GLN A 173 -4.06 -5.31 -14.07
CA GLN A 173 -5.21 -4.40 -14.04
C GLN A 173 -6.18 -4.73 -12.89
N ASP A 174 -6.51 -6.01 -12.68
CA ASP A 174 -7.39 -6.40 -11.58
C ASP A 174 -6.72 -6.15 -10.22
N LEU A 175 -5.47 -6.57 -10.07
CA LEU A 175 -4.73 -6.40 -8.81
C LEU A 175 -4.58 -4.93 -8.39
N LEU A 176 -4.51 -4.01 -9.37
CA LEU A 176 -4.27 -2.59 -9.15
C LEU A 176 -5.55 -1.73 -9.12
N THR A 177 -6.67 -2.18 -9.71
CA THR A 177 -7.82 -1.25 -9.92
C THR A 177 -9.20 -1.83 -9.67
N ILE A 178 -9.32 -3.11 -9.36
CA ILE A 178 -10.63 -3.74 -9.16
C ILE A 178 -11.37 -3.13 -7.97
N ARG A 179 -12.68 -2.97 -8.08
CA ARG A 179 -13.54 -2.41 -7.02
C ARG A 179 -14.75 -3.31 -6.76
N ASN A 180 -15.91 -2.91 -7.23
CA ASN A 180 -17.21 -3.46 -6.86
C ASN A 180 -17.34 -4.99 -7.04
N SER A 181 -16.81 -5.55 -8.12
CA SER A 181 -16.85 -6.99 -8.37
C SER A 181 -16.12 -7.80 -7.29
N PHE A 182 -15.03 -7.25 -6.71
CA PHE A 182 -14.31 -7.83 -5.59
C PHE A 182 -14.98 -7.48 -4.25
N LEU A 183 -15.27 -6.20 -4.02
CA LEU A 183 -15.75 -5.69 -2.73
C LEU A 183 -17.09 -6.28 -2.29
N TYR A 184 -17.97 -6.62 -3.24
CA TYR A 184 -19.28 -7.21 -2.97
C TYR A 184 -19.31 -8.73 -3.22
N SER A 185 -18.17 -9.35 -3.47
CA SER A 185 -18.11 -10.80 -3.67
C SER A 185 -18.26 -11.55 -2.35
N GLU A 186 -19.16 -12.51 -2.35
CA GLU A 186 -19.34 -13.49 -1.26
C GLU A 186 -18.59 -14.82 -1.55
N GLN A 187 -17.67 -14.80 -2.50
CA GLN A 187 -16.88 -15.98 -2.83
C GLN A 187 -15.79 -16.21 -1.78
N ASP A 188 -15.59 -17.47 -1.39
CA ASP A 188 -14.37 -17.90 -0.70
C ASP A 188 -13.24 -18.00 -1.72
N PHE A 189 -12.18 -17.23 -1.52
CA PHE A 189 -11.00 -17.21 -2.39
C PHE A 189 -9.93 -18.25 -2.00
N GLY A 190 -10.15 -19.00 -0.91
CA GLY A 190 -9.15 -19.88 -0.30
C GLY A 190 -8.03 -19.13 0.43
N VAL A 191 -8.08 -17.80 0.43
CA VAL A 191 -7.21 -16.88 1.17
C VAL A 191 -8.01 -15.65 1.60
N VAL A 192 -7.56 -14.98 2.66
CA VAL A 192 -8.10 -13.67 3.05
C VAL A 192 -7.29 -12.57 2.37
N VAL A 193 -7.95 -11.72 1.59
CA VAL A 193 -7.30 -10.64 0.84
C VAL A 193 -7.18 -9.38 1.70
N VAL A 194 -5.95 -8.95 2.00
CA VAL A 194 -5.67 -7.67 2.68
C VAL A 194 -5.38 -6.62 1.60
N HIS A 195 -6.15 -5.52 1.60
CA HIS A 195 -6.13 -4.56 0.50
C HIS A 195 -6.36 -3.11 0.92
N GLY A 196 -5.97 -2.16 0.05
CA GLY A 196 -6.22 -0.72 0.10
C GLY A 196 -7.19 -0.23 -0.98
N HIS A 197 -6.80 0.80 -1.71
CA HIS A 197 -7.39 1.33 -2.95
C HIS A 197 -8.79 1.94 -2.85
N THR A 198 -9.65 1.43 -2.00
CA THR A 198 -11.02 1.91 -1.87
C THR A 198 -11.26 2.43 -0.47
N PRO A 199 -11.20 3.77 -0.27
CA PRO A 199 -11.22 4.34 1.06
C PRO A 199 -12.55 4.09 1.80
N ARG A 200 -12.42 3.79 3.09
CA ARG A 200 -13.52 3.65 4.04
C ARG A 200 -13.26 4.50 5.28
N ILE A 201 -14.28 4.81 6.05
CA ILE A 201 -14.14 5.58 7.31
C ILE A 201 -13.36 4.79 8.37
N ALA A 202 -13.46 3.47 8.34
CA ALA A 202 -12.80 2.55 9.26
C ALA A 202 -12.35 1.29 8.51
N PRO A 203 -11.37 0.53 9.05
CA PRO A 203 -10.99 -0.76 8.50
C PRO A 203 -12.21 -1.69 8.41
N GLU A 204 -12.30 -2.44 7.33
CA GLU A 204 -13.42 -3.37 7.11
C GLU A 204 -12.93 -4.81 7.14
N ILE A 205 -13.49 -5.64 8.02
CA ILE A 205 -13.20 -7.06 8.10
C ILE A 205 -14.40 -7.84 7.56
N ARG A 206 -14.15 -8.67 6.56
CA ARG A 206 -15.10 -9.64 6.01
C ARG A 206 -14.47 -11.03 6.06
N PHE A 207 -15.28 -12.08 5.90
CA PHE A 207 -14.76 -13.45 5.95
C PHE A 207 -13.70 -13.76 4.88
N ASN A 208 -13.66 -13.03 3.77
CA ASN A 208 -12.76 -13.23 2.64
C ASN A 208 -11.78 -12.06 2.39
N ARG A 209 -11.88 -10.95 3.14
CA ARG A 209 -11.01 -9.78 2.94
C ARG A 209 -10.90 -8.87 4.16
N ILE A 210 -9.83 -8.07 4.22
CA ILE A 210 -9.60 -6.99 5.17
C ILE A 210 -9.21 -5.73 4.39
N GLY A 211 -10.06 -4.70 4.39
CA GLY A 211 -9.80 -3.40 3.78
C GLY A 211 -9.14 -2.46 4.78
N ILE A 212 -8.00 -1.87 4.42
CA ILE A 212 -7.18 -1.03 5.32
C ILE A 212 -6.90 0.38 4.78
N ASP A 213 -7.44 0.75 3.61
CA ASP A 213 -7.44 2.15 3.18
C ASP A 213 -8.51 2.92 3.96
N THR A 214 -8.06 3.81 4.82
CA THR A 214 -8.94 4.66 5.64
C THR A 214 -8.79 6.14 5.31
N GLY A 215 -8.34 6.43 4.08
CA GLY A 215 -8.36 7.76 3.49
C GLY A 215 -7.42 8.75 4.17
N ALA A 216 -6.18 8.34 4.47
CA ALA A 216 -5.20 9.19 5.13
C ALA A 216 -5.10 10.59 4.51
N VAL A 217 -5.00 10.69 3.19
CA VAL A 217 -4.90 11.95 2.44
C VAL A 217 -6.20 12.76 2.41
N PHE A 218 -7.34 12.13 2.71
CA PHE A 218 -8.68 12.76 2.76
C PHE A 218 -9.12 13.14 4.19
N ASN A 219 -8.18 13.48 5.06
CA ASN A 219 -8.40 13.73 6.48
C ASN A 219 -8.88 12.51 7.30
N GLY A 220 -8.79 11.33 6.73
CA GLY A 220 -8.94 10.06 7.45
C GLY A 220 -7.68 9.71 8.24
N LYS A 221 -7.50 8.44 8.54
CA LYS A 221 -6.33 7.92 9.25
C LYS A 221 -5.46 7.08 8.32
N LEU A 222 -4.15 7.02 8.58
CA LEU A 222 -3.31 5.99 8.01
C LEU A 222 -3.41 4.74 8.90
N THR A 223 -3.81 3.62 8.32
CA THR A 223 -4.10 2.38 9.06
C THR A 223 -3.07 1.31 8.78
N CYS A 224 -2.59 0.68 9.85
CA CYS A 224 -1.85 -0.57 9.84
C CYS A 224 -2.72 -1.68 10.45
N ALA A 225 -2.98 -2.76 9.70
CA ALA A 225 -3.47 -4.00 10.27
C ALA A 225 -2.32 -4.80 10.87
N VAL A 226 -2.49 -5.26 12.10
CA VAL A 226 -1.56 -6.14 12.81
C VAL A 226 -2.17 -7.53 12.85
N LEU A 227 -1.62 -8.45 12.06
CA LEU A 227 -2.09 -9.84 11.92
C LEU A 227 -1.15 -10.76 12.70
N GLU A 228 -1.70 -11.62 13.56
CA GLU A 228 -0.94 -12.58 14.36
C GLU A 228 -1.80 -13.81 14.66
N GLY A 229 -1.35 -15.00 14.29
CA GLY A 229 -2.16 -16.22 14.43
C GLY A 229 -3.53 -16.07 13.77
N CYS A 230 -4.61 -16.21 14.55
CA CYS A 230 -6.01 -16.02 14.14
C CYS A 230 -6.58 -14.67 14.63
N SER A 231 -5.74 -13.66 14.85
CA SER A 231 -6.17 -12.37 15.38
C SER A 231 -5.75 -11.21 14.49
N VAL A 232 -6.56 -10.14 14.49
CA VAL A 232 -6.26 -8.87 13.85
C VAL A 232 -6.51 -7.71 14.80
N GLY A 233 -5.58 -6.76 14.82
CA GLY A 233 -5.71 -5.47 15.49
C GLY A 233 -5.30 -4.34 14.56
N PHE A 234 -5.50 -3.09 14.98
CA PHE A 234 -5.16 -1.94 14.15
C PHE A 234 -4.36 -0.90 14.93
N ILE A 235 -3.35 -0.33 14.27
CA ILE A 235 -2.65 0.89 14.68
C ILE A 235 -3.04 1.98 13.66
N GLN A 236 -3.35 3.18 14.14
CA GLN A 236 -3.79 4.29 13.29
C GLN A 236 -3.18 5.61 13.75
N THR A 237 -2.80 6.46 12.79
CA THR A 237 -2.27 7.82 12.99
C THR A 237 -3.19 8.86 12.37
#